data_fee510387cb77589308ffa78d5ba1994
#
_entry.id   fee510387cb77589308ffa78d5ba1994
#
_cell.length_a   1.000
_cell.length_b   1.000
_cell.length_c   1.000
_cell.angle_alpha   90.00
_cell.angle_beta   90.00
_cell.angle_gamma   90.00
#
_symmetry.space_group_name_H-M   'P 1'
#
loop_
_entity.id
_entity.type
_entity.pdbx_description
1 polymer ?
#
loop_
_entity_poly.entity_id
_entity_poly.type
_entity_poly.pdbx_seq_one_letter_code
_entity_poly.pdbx_strand_id
1 'polypeptide(L)'
;MTGTDHVIHAAGLRKSFGRTAALDGLDLEVQAGEVHGLLGPNGAGKSTVIRVLLGLYRPDGGVVLLFGRDPWHDPEVLHRRLAYVPGDVNLWPSLSGGEAIDLLIRLRGGDPAASDRERLIEAFELDPSKPIRSYSKGNRQKVALVAAFALPTELYILDEPTSGLDPLMEQRFTEEVARVAQHGAAVLLSSHILAEVEELADRLSIIRRGRTVETGSLEQLRHLTASRYTVEADVDEARLQELRAVGTDLSHDKTTLSFSVEPHDTDRVLGILSQLKVRNLVVAPTSLEDLFMQHYGDDLAAEKASNR
;
A
#
# COMPACT_ATOMS: atom_id res chain seq x y z
N MET A 1 -25.44 -13.82 -14.32
CA MET A 1 -24.92 -13.73 -12.95
C MET A 1 -23.44 -13.41 -13.07
N THR A 2 -23.10 -12.14 -13.15
CA THR A 2 -21.72 -11.64 -13.17
C THR A 2 -21.32 -11.38 -11.71
N GLY A 3 -20.99 -12.46 -10.99
CA GLY A 3 -20.34 -12.33 -9.70
C GLY A 3 -18.89 -11.92 -9.95
N THR A 4 -18.56 -10.66 -9.76
CA THR A 4 -17.18 -10.25 -9.54
C THR A 4 -16.71 -10.97 -8.29
N ASP A 5 -15.70 -11.85 -8.42
CA ASP A 5 -15.15 -12.63 -7.31
C ASP A 5 -14.29 -11.72 -6.39
N HIS A 6 -14.93 -10.71 -5.78
CA HIS A 6 -14.26 -9.89 -4.79
C HIS A 6 -14.04 -10.67 -3.50
N VAL A 7 -12.79 -10.81 -3.11
CA VAL A 7 -12.40 -11.35 -1.80
C VAL A 7 -12.67 -10.34 -0.70
N ILE A 8 -12.45 -9.05 -0.99
CA ILE A 8 -12.81 -7.91 -0.13
C ILE A 8 -13.74 -7.00 -0.92
N HIS A 9 -14.88 -6.66 -0.31
CA HIS A 9 -15.78 -5.62 -0.81
C HIS A 9 -16.19 -4.71 0.34
N ALA A 10 -15.84 -3.45 0.26
CA ALA A 10 -16.21 -2.42 1.22
C ALA A 10 -16.75 -1.20 0.47
N ALA A 11 -17.94 -0.74 0.85
CA ALA A 11 -18.62 0.37 0.21
C ALA A 11 -19.15 1.37 1.25
N GLY A 12 -18.71 2.64 1.12
CA GLY A 12 -19.14 3.74 1.95
C GLY A 12 -18.85 3.54 3.44
N LEU A 13 -17.76 2.84 3.81
CA LEU A 13 -17.45 2.51 5.20
C LEU A 13 -17.25 3.76 6.04
N ARG A 14 -17.90 3.75 7.21
CA ARG A 14 -17.79 4.78 8.24
C ARG A 14 -17.41 4.20 9.58
N LYS A 15 -16.49 4.87 10.27
CA LYS A 15 -16.09 4.53 11.64
C LYS A 15 -15.60 5.76 12.37
N SER A 16 -16.17 6.01 13.54
CA SER A 16 -15.78 7.13 14.39
C SER A 16 -15.33 6.64 15.78
N PHE A 17 -14.39 7.35 16.37
CA PHE A 17 -13.95 7.19 17.74
C PHE A 17 -14.16 8.52 18.47
N GLY A 18 -15.21 8.61 19.25
CA GLY A 18 -15.64 9.86 19.85
C GLY A 18 -16.00 10.89 18.77
N ARG A 19 -15.24 11.99 18.70
CA ARG A 19 -15.44 13.06 17.71
C ARG A 19 -14.62 12.88 16.42
N THR A 20 -13.72 11.91 16.37
CA THR A 20 -12.82 11.70 15.24
C THR A 20 -13.40 10.65 14.30
N ALA A 21 -13.70 11.05 13.08
CA ALA A 21 -14.05 10.12 12.01
C ALA A 21 -12.74 9.49 11.48
N ALA A 22 -12.55 8.19 11.73
CA ALA A 22 -11.41 7.44 11.24
C ALA A 22 -11.65 6.87 9.84
N LEU A 23 -12.93 6.52 9.52
CA LEU A 23 -13.39 6.20 8.17
C LEU A 23 -14.63 7.07 7.89
N ASP A 24 -14.67 7.68 6.70
CA ASP A 24 -15.74 8.62 6.32
C ASP A 24 -16.21 8.37 4.87
N GLY A 25 -16.72 7.18 4.61
CA GLY A 25 -17.18 6.78 3.29
C GLY A 25 -16.06 6.14 2.47
N LEU A 26 -15.28 5.25 3.07
CA LEU A 26 -14.19 4.54 2.40
C LEU A 26 -14.73 3.39 1.54
N ASP A 27 -14.25 3.30 0.31
CA ASP A 27 -14.50 2.20 -0.61
C ASP A 27 -13.22 1.40 -0.83
N LEU A 28 -13.33 0.06 -0.87
CA LEU A 28 -12.19 -0.83 -1.11
C LEU A 28 -12.69 -2.14 -1.74
N GLU A 29 -12.10 -2.52 -2.88
CA GLU A 29 -12.36 -3.78 -3.54
C GLU A 29 -11.05 -4.49 -3.84
N VAL A 30 -10.97 -5.78 -3.51
CA VAL A 30 -9.82 -6.65 -3.80
C VAL A 30 -10.32 -7.93 -4.44
N GLN A 31 -9.73 -8.32 -5.55
CA GLN A 31 -10.09 -9.52 -6.29
C GLN A 31 -9.26 -10.73 -5.83
N ALA A 32 -9.72 -11.94 -6.15
CA ALA A 32 -8.95 -13.15 -5.92
C ALA A 32 -7.66 -13.12 -6.77
N GLY A 33 -6.53 -13.52 -6.18
CA GLY A 33 -5.22 -13.52 -6.86
C GLY A 33 -4.59 -12.15 -7.07
N GLU A 34 -5.21 -11.07 -6.57
CA GLU A 34 -4.72 -9.69 -6.69
C GLU A 34 -3.83 -9.32 -5.50
N VAL A 35 -2.71 -8.67 -5.76
CA VAL A 35 -1.94 -7.93 -4.75
C VAL A 35 -2.42 -6.48 -4.77
N HIS A 36 -3.16 -6.07 -3.74
CA HIS A 36 -3.74 -4.74 -3.63
C HIS A 36 -3.02 -3.90 -2.58
N GLY A 37 -2.45 -2.79 -3.00
CA GLY A 37 -1.80 -1.81 -2.13
C GLY A 37 -2.81 -0.85 -1.50
N LEU A 38 -2.69 -0.64 -0.20
CA LEU A 38 -3.45 0.35 0.56
C LEU A 38 -2.51 1.45 1.02
N LEU A 39 -2.39 2.51 0.24
CA LEU A 39 -1.41 3.57 0.43
C LEU A 39 -2.03 4.78 1.15
N GLY A 40 -1.30 5.34 2.11
CA GLY A 40 -1.74 6.55 2.81
C GLY A 40 -0.84 6.91 3.99
N PRO A 41 -0.83 8.19 4.43
CA PRO A 41 -0.04 8.62 5.58
C PRO A 41 -0.52 7.99 6.89
N ASN A 42 0.23 8.22 7.94
CA ASN A 42 -0.19 7.86 9.29
C ASN A 42 -1.49 8.60 9.64
N GLY A 43 -2.45 7.88 10.22
CA GLY A 43 -3.77 8.44 10.53
C GLY A 43 -4.75 8.51 9.35
N ALA A 44 -4.39 8.09 8.14
CA ALA A 44 -5.31 8.08 6.98
C ALA A 44 -6.51 7.13 7.12
N GLY A 45 -6.45 6.15 8.03
CA GLY A 45 -7.50 5.15 8.26
C GLY A 45 -7.11 3.71 7.91
N LYS A 46 -5.88 3.45 7.41
CA LYS A 46 -5.40 2.11 6.98
C LYS A 46 -5.65 1.01 8.02
N SER A 47 -5.06 1.15 9.22
CA SER A 47 -5.24 0.15 10.28
C SER A 47 -6.68 0.10 10.81
N THR A 48 -7.48 1.16 10.64
CA THR A 48 -8.90 1.14 11.03
C THR A 48 -9.71 0.29 10.07
N VAL A 49 -9.53 0.45 8.75
CA VAL A 49 -10.23 -0.40 7.77
C VAL A 49 -9.79 -1.85 7.92
N ILE A 50 -8.50 -2.13 8.12
CA ILE A 50 -8.00 -3.49 8.39
C ILE A 50 -8.69 -4.11 9.61
N ARG A 51 -8.83 -3.37 10.72
CA ARG A 51 -9.53 -3.88 11.92
C ARG A 51 -11.02 -4.08 11.70
N VAL A 52 -11.66 -3.30 10.82
CA VAL A 52 -13.04 -3.55 10.38
C VAL A 52 -13.11 -4.83 9.55
N LEU A 53 -12.21 -5.04 8.59
CA LEU A 53 -12.11 -6.27 7.80
C LEU A 53 -11.88 -7.51 8.66
N LEU A 54 -11.10 -7.39 9.73
CA LEU A 54 -10.88 -8.48 10.70
C LEU A 54 -12.05 -8.70 11.67
N GLY A 55 -13.15 -7.93 11.58
CA GLY A 55 -14.26 -8.01 12.53
C GLY A 55 -13.91 -7.56 13.95
N LEU A 56 -12.77 -6.85 14.14
CA LEU A 56 -12.36 -6.30 15.44
C LEU A 56 -13.08 -5.00 15.77
N TYR A 57 -13.49 -4.27 14.74
CA TYR A 57 -14.31 -3.06 14.88
C TYR A 57 -15.57 -3.20 14.05
N ARG A 58 -16.71 -2.94 14.69
CA ARG A 58 -17.98 -2.81 13.99
C ARG A 58 -18.01 -1.46 13.27
N PRO A 59 -18.33 -1.41 11.96
CA PRO A 59 -18.52 -0.15 11.26
C PRO A 59 -19.76 0.59 11.79
N ASP A 60 -19.74 1.92 11.70
CA ASP A 60 -20.88 2.76 12.08
C ASP A 60 -21.83 2.97 10.88
N GLY A 61 -21.37 2.65 9.66
CA GLY A 61 -22.16 2.69 8.43
C GLY A 61 -21.39 2.13 7.23
N GLY A 62 -22.09 1.96 6.12
CA GLY A 62 -21.55 1.30 4.93
C GLY A 62 -21.70 -0.22 4.97
N VAL A 63 -21.11 -0.89 4.00
CA VAL A 63 -21.12 -2.34 3.85
C VAL A 63 -19.68 -2.84 3.82
N VAL A 64 -19.41 -3.98 4.46
CA VAL A 64 -18.13 -4.68 4.38
C VAL A 64 -18.39 -6.18 4.27
N LEU A 65 -17.77 -6.80 3.28
CA LEU A 65 -17.86 -8.24 3.04
C LEU A 65 -16.45 -8.81 2.78
N LEU A 66 -16.15 -9.94 3.40
CA LEU A 66 -15.03 -10.81 3.04
C LEU A 66 -15.59 -12.11 2.50
N PHE A 67 -15.18 -12.50 1.28
CA PHE A 67 -15.71 -13.69 0.61
C PHE A 67 -17.26 -13.73 0.59
N GLY A 68 -17.89 -12.54 0.46
CA GLY A 68 -19.35 -12.39 0.47
C GLY A 68 -20.02 -12.45 1.84
N ARG A 69 -19.26 -12.49 2.95
CA ARG A 69 -19.77 -12.58 4.33
C ARG A 69 -19.38 -11.35 5.16
N ASP A 70 -20.22 -10.99 6.11
CA ASP A 70 -19.97 -9.91 7.05
C ASP A 70 -18.93 -10.34 8.12
N PRO A 71 -17.75 -9.70 8.21
CA PRO A 71 -16.71 -10.07 9.16
C PRO A 71 -17.09 -9.86 10.63
N TRP A 72 -18.07 -9.03 10.92
CA TRP A 72 -18.57 -8.85 12.27
C TRP A 72 -19.47 -10.02 12.73
N HIS A 73 -20.21 -10.62 11.80
CA HIS A 73 -21.13 -11.71 12.11
C HIS A 73 -20.49 -13.10 11.99
N ASP A 74 -19.56 -13.27 11.05
CA ASP A 74 -18.93 -14.57 10.73
C ASP A 74 -17.41 -14.62 10.97
N PRO A 75 -16.84 -14.02 12.04
CA PRO A 75 -15.38 -13.87 12.17
C PRO A 75 -14.64 -15.21 12.22
N GLU A 76 -15.18 -16.22 12.91
CA GLU A 76 -14.54 -17.53 13.06
C GLU A 76 -14.35 -18.23 11.71
N VAL A 77 -15.35 -18.19 10.85
CA VAL A 77 -15.30 -18.82 9.52
C VAL A 77 -14.30 -18.07 8.63
N LEU A 78 -14.30 -16.75 8.70
CA LEU A 78 -13.46 -15.88 7.87
C LEU A 78 -11.99 -15.95 8.30
N HIS A 79 -11.70 -15.99 9.60
CA HIS A 79 -10.33 -16.05 10.09
C HIS A 79 -9.60 -17.36 9.72
N ARG A 80 -10.32 -18.44 9.42
CA ARG A 80 -9.73 -19.67 8.89
C ARG A 80 -9.27 -19.53 7.43
N ARG A 81 -9.81 -18.54 6.70
CA ARG A 81 -9.53 -18.30 5.29
C ARG A 81 -8.55 -17.14 5.07
N LEU A 82 -8.06 -16.51 6.13
CA LEU A 82 -7.13 -15.40 6.05
C LEU A 82 -5.91 -15.56 6.96
N ALA A 83 -4.84 -14.86 6.60
CA ALA A 83 -3.68 -14.63 7.46
C ALA A 83 -3.55 -13.12 7.70
N TYR A 84 -3.18 -12.74 8.92
CA TYR A 84 -2.98 -11.35 9.29
C TYR A 84 -1.60 -11.11 9.90
N VAL A 85 -0.90 -10.10 9.40
CA VAL A 85 0.34 -9.59 9.98
C VAL A 85 0.09 -8.15 10.44
N PRO A 86 0.13 -7.87 11.75
CA PRO A 86 -0.04 -6.51 12.27
C PRO A 86 1.21 -5.66 12.08
N GLY A 87 1.04 -4.34 11.97
CA GLY A 87 2.16 -3.39 11.86
C GLY A 87 2.97 -3.24 13.17
N ASP A 88 2.33 -3.51 14.31
CA ASP A 88 3.00 -3.63 15.61
C ASP A 88 2.79 -5.04 16.18
N VAL A 89 3.82 -5.87 16.03
CA VAL A 89 3.79 -7.28 16.41
C VAL A 89 4.03 -7.42 17.92
N ASN A 90 2.97 -7.77 18.63
CA ASN A 90 2.98 -8.09 20.04
C ASN A 90 2.79 -9.60 20.24
N LEU A 91 3.82 -10.26 20.75
CA LEU A 91 3.86 -11.70 20.99
C LEU A 91 4.12 -11.98 22.48
N TRP A 92 3.94 -13.23 22.89
CA TRP A 92 4.15 -13.68 24.27
C TRP A 92 5.63 -13.66 24.64
N PRO A 93 6.07 -12.82 25.60
CA PRO A 93 7.50 -12.59 25.86
C PRO A 93 8.24 -13.83 26.39
N SER A 94 7.52 -14.78 26.99
CA SER A 94 8.06 -16.01 27.58
C SER A 94 8.27 -17.13 26.57
N LEU A 95 7.60 -17.09 25.41
CA LEU A 95 7.78 -18.10 24.37
C LEU A 95 9.06 -17.81 23.59
N SER A 96 9.65 -18.86 23.04
CA SER A 96 10.63 -18.74 21.97
C SER A 96 9.95 -18.35 20.64
N GLY A 97 10.76 -17.91 19.66
CA GLY A 97 10.23 -17.59 18.32
C GLY A 97 9.55 -18.79 17.68
N GLY A 98 10.17 -19.96 17.79
CA GLY A 98 9.62 -21.21 17.26
C GLY A 98 8.31 -21.62 17.92
N GLU A 99 8.23 -21.55 19.25
CA GLU A 99 7.00 -21.84 19.99
C GLU A 99 5.87 -20.89 19.64
N ALA A 100 6.18 -19.60 19.42
CA ALA A 100 5.18 -18.62 19.00
C ALA A 100 4.68 -18.89 17.58
N ILE A 101 5.56 -19.25 16.64
CA ILE A 101 5.18 -19.65 15.29
C ILE A 101 4.28 -20.88 15.34
N ASP A 102 4.66 -21.91 16.07
CA ASP A 102 3.90 -23.16 16.21
C ASP A 102 2.50 -22.90 16.81
N LEU A 103 2.43 -22.04 17.82
CA LEU A 103 1.16 -21.63 18.43
C LEU A 103 0.25 -20.92 17.40
N LEU A 104 0.78 -19.97 16.65
CA LEU A 104 0.02 -19.23 15.64
C LEU A 104 -0.48 -20.14 14.51
N ILE A 105 0.35 -21.09 14.05
CA ILE A 105 -0.04 -22.11 13.06
C ILE A 105 -1.19 -22.97 13.58
N ARG A 106 -1.10 -23.47 14.83
CA ARG A 106 -2.16 -24.27 15.46
C ARG A 106 -3.44 -23.50 15.68
N LEU A 107 -3.36 -22.22 16.06
CA LEU A 107 -4.55 -21.36 16.22
C LEU A 107 -5.30 -21.17 14.88
N ARG A 108 -4.61 -21.24 13.75
CA ARG A 108 -5.21 -21.25 12.41
C ARG A 108 -5.70 -22.63 11.97
N GLY A 109 -5.57 -23.65 12.82
CA GLY A 109 -6.00 -25.02 12.54
C GLY A 109 -5.01 -25.87 11.75
N GLY A 110 -3.75 -25.39 11.58
CA GLY A 110 -2.69 -26.12 10.88
C GLY A 110 -1.82 -26.98 11.81
N ASP A 111 -1.02 -27.83 11.17
CA ASP A 111 0.03 -28.60 11.83
C ASP A 111 1.40 -28.00 11.49
N PRO A 112 2.18 -27.54 12.49
CA PRO A 112 3.52 -27.02 12.25
C PRO A 112 4.44 -27.99 11.48
N ALA A 113 4.31 -29.29 11.72
CA ALA A 113 5.13 -30.30 11.05
C ALA A 113 4.77 -30.50 9.56
N ALA A 114 3.55 -30.16 9.16
CA ALA A 114 3.07 -30.23 7.78
C ALA A 114 3.03 -28.87 7.07
N SER A 115 3.66 -27.86 7.65
CA SER A 115 3.66 -26.47 7.15
C SER A 115 5.01 -26.09 6.52
N ASP A 116 5.06 -24.96 5.83
CA ASP A 116 6.28 -24.38 5.25
C ASP A 116 7.20 -23.71 6.32
N ARG A 117 6.95 -23.99 7.60
CA ARG A 117 7.60 -23.34 8.75
C ARG A 117 9.13 -23.33 8.66
N GLU A 118 9.74 -24.50 8.44
CA GLU A 118 11.22 -24.63 8.46
C GLU A 118 11.85 -23.85 7.31
N ARG A 119 11.28 -23.95 6.11
CA ARG A 119 11.74 -23.21 4.94
C ARG A 119 11.69 -21.70 5.19
N LEU A 120 10.62 -21.21 5.81
CA LEU A 120 10.44 -19.79 6.09
C LEU A 120 11.35 -19.28 7.22
N ILE A 121 11.60 -20.09 8.26
CA ILE A 121 12.58 -19.76 9.30
C ILE A 121 13.97 -19.58 8.69
N GLU A 122 14.36 -20.45 7.76
CA GLU A 122 15.62 -20.33 7.04
C GLU A 122 15.63 -19.11 6.11
N ALA A 123 14.58 -18.90 5.30
CA ALA A 123 14.49 -17.80 4.37
C ALA A 123 14.55 -16.42 5.06
N PHE A 124 13.91 -16.27 6.22
CA PHE A 124 13.95 -15.05 7.02
C PHE A 124 15.11 -14.97 8.02
N GLU A 125 16.05 -15.93 7.98
CA GLU A 125 17.23 -15.96 8.87
C GLU A 125 16.84 -15.78 10.35
N LEU A 126 15.77 -16.44 10.79
CA LEU A 126 15.26 -16.32 12.14
C LEU A 126 15.87 -17.42 13.04
N ASP A 127 16.44 -17.05 14.19
CA ASP A 127 16.82 -18.00 15.22
C ASP A 127 15.60 -18.36 16.09
N PRO A 128 14.92 -19.49 15.86
CA PRO A 128 13.65 -19.81 16.52
C PRO A 128 13.82 -20.18 18.00
N SER A 129 15.05 -20.39 18.48
CA SER A 129 15.34 -20.83 19.85
C SER A 129 15.30 -19.69 20.87
N LYS A 130 15.48 -18.45 20.43
CA LYS A 130 15.54 -17.27 21.31
C LYS A 130 14.16 -16.87 21.84
N PRO A 131 14.08 -16.44 23.12
CA PRO A 131 12.83 -15.95 23.67
C PRO A 131 12.42 -14.61 23.03
N ILE A 132 11.11 -14.42 22.81
CA ILE A 132 10.52 -13.23 22.16
C ILE A 132 10.97 -11.92 22.83
N ARG A 133 11.11 -11.89 24.15
CA ARG A 133 11.57 -10.70 24.89
C ARG A 133 12.96 -10.20 24.46
N SER A 134 13.80 -11.07 23.87
CA SER A 134 15.14 -10.71 23.38
C SER A 134 15.16 -10.26 21.92
N TYR A 135 14.04 -10.37 21.22
CA TYR A 135 13.96 -10.01 19.82
C TYR A 135 13.86 -8.50 19.60
N SER A 136 14.56 -8.01 18.59
CA SER A 136 14.31 -6.67 18.02
C SER A 136 12.91 -6.58 17.42
N LYS A 137 12.47 -5.37 17.07
CA LYS A 137 11.21 -5.17 16.34
C LYS A 137 11.19 -6.01 15.05
N GLY A 138 12.26 -5.97 14.25
CA GLY A 138 12.37 -6.73 13.01
C GLY A 138 12.28 -8.24 13.22
N ASN A 139 12.91 -8.80 14.26
CA ASN A 139 12.79 -10.23 14.53
C ASN A 139 11.38 -10.65 14.98
N ARG A 140 10.66 -9.81 15.72
CA ARG A 140 9.23 -10.06 16.01
C ARG A 140 8.39 -10.02 14.75
N GLN A 141 8.70 -9.10 13.83
CA GLN A 141 8.05 -9.00 12.52
C GLN A 141 8.29 -10.29 11.72
N LYS A 142 9.52 -10.79 11.66
CA LYS A 142 9.86 -12.07 11.02
C LYS A 142 9.03 -13.24 11.57
N VAL A 143 8.83 -13.33 12.90
CA VAL A 143 7.97 -14.36 13.52
C VAL A 143 6.54 -14.28 12.97
N ALA A 144 5.96 -13.08 12.88
CA ALA A 144 4.61 -12.91 12.36
C ALA A 144 4.50 -13.28 10.87
N LEU A 145 5.50 -12.89 10.06
CA LEU A 145 5.57 -13.23 8.64
C LEU A 145 5.70 -14.75 8.43
N VAL A 146 6.62 -15.41 9.16
CA VAL A 146 6.77 -16.87 9.09
C VAL A 146 5.45 -17.55 9.43
N ALA A 147 4.80 -17.17 10.53
CA ALA A 147 3.53 -17.77 10.94
C ALA A 147 2.39 -17.51 9.93
N ALA A 148 2.38 -16.34 9.28
CA ALA A 148 1.38 -16.01 8.28
C ALA A 148 1.54 -16.83 7.00
N PHE A 149 2.78 -16.93 6.47
CA PHE A 149 3.06 -17.63 5.23
C PHE A 149 3.22 -19.16 5.38
N ALA A 150 3.35 -19.67 6.62
CA ALA A 150 3.55 -21.10 6.88
C ALA A 150 2.40 -22.01 6.41
N LEU A 151 1.19 -21.47 6.33
CA LEU A 151 0.02 -22.19 5.83
C LEU A 151 -0.59 -21.46 4.63
N PRO A 152 -0.97 -22.17 3.57
CA PRO A 152 -1.69 -21.58 2.46
C PRO A 152 -3.03 -21.01 2.94
N THR A 153 -3.42 -19.88 2.37
CA THR A 153 -4.70 -19.23 2.67
C THR A 153 -5.19 -18.43 1.46
N GLU A 154 -6.46 -18.05 1.45
CA GLU A 154 -7.08 -17.35 0.32
C GLU A 154 -6.84 -15.83 0.36
N LEU A 155 -6.59 -15.27 1.56
CA LEU A 155 -6.37 -13.83 1.75
C LEU A 155 -5.25 -13.58 2.78
N TYR A 156 -4.29 -12.74 2.41
CA TYR A 156 -3.29 -12.18 3.32
C TYR A 156 -3.61 -10.70 3.56
N ILE A 157 -3.76 -10.30 4.82
CA ILE A 157 -3.88 -8.90 5.23
C ILE A 157 -2.58 -8.53 5.96
N LEU A 158 -1.80 -7.62 5.37
CA LEU A 158 -0.46 -7.26 5.81
C LEU A 158 -0.43 -5.77 6.14
N ASP A 159 -0.40 -5.43 7.44
CA ASP A 159 -0.39 -4.04 7.90
C ASP A 159 1.06 -3.59 8.16
N GLU A 160 1.62 -2.76 7.29
CA GLU A 160 3.01 -2.28 7.32
C GLU A 160 4.06 -3.40 7.56
N PRO A 161 4.03 -4.49 6.77
CA PRO A 161 4.73 -5.74 7.08
C PRO A 161 6.26 -5.65 7.02
N THR A 162 6.82 -4.68 6.33
CA THR A 162 8.26 -4.43 6.16
C THR A 162 8.86 -3.62 7.28
N SER A 163 8.01 -3.05 8.17
CA SER A 163 8.45 -2.17 9.25
C SER A 163 9.51 -2.82 10.17
N GLY A 164 10.75 -2.32 10.09
CA GLY A 164 11.88 -2.79 10.88
C GLY A 164 12.62 -4.00 10.33
N LEU A 165 12.32 -4.40 9.11
CA LEU A 165 13.12 -5.35 8.34
C LEU A 165 14.35 -4.62 7.75
N ASP A 166 15.40 -5.36 7.47
CA ASP A 166 16.51 -4.91 6.65
C ASP A 166 16.22 -5.17 5.16
N PRO A 167 16.95 -4.53 4.22
CA PRO A 167 16.65 -4.64 2.79
C PRO A 167 16.66 -6.09 2.24
N LEU A 168 17.49 -6.98 2.80
CA LEU A 168 17.53 -8.37 2.37
C LEU A 168 16.24 -9.09 2.78
N MET A 169 15.74 -8.81 3.97
CA MET A 169 14.50 -9.40 4.48
C MET A 169 13.26 -8.81 3.79
N GLU A 170 13.31 -7.53 3.37
CA GLU A 170 12.28 -6.93 2.50
C GLU A 170 12.21 -7.65 1.15
N GLN A 171 13.35 -7.96 0.54
CA GLN A 171 13.39 -8.76 -0.69
C GLN A 171 12.78 -10.16 -0.47
N ARG A 172 13.10 -10.85 0.63
CA ARG A 172 12.50 -12.14 0.95
C ARG A 172 10.98 -12.06 1.15
N PHE A 173 10.52 -11.00 1.78
CA PHE A 173 9.09 -10.70 1.91
C PHE A 173 8.43 -10.52 0.53
N THR A 174 9.04 -9.73 -0.37
CA THR A 174 8.58 -9.53 -1.76
C THR A 174 8.45 -10.87 -2.50
N GLU A 175 9.46 -11.74 -2.39
CA GLU A 175 9.46 -13.09 -2.99
C GLU A 175 8.30 -13.95 -2.46
N GLU A 176 8.02 -13.91 -1.15
CA GLU A 176 6.93 -14.69 -0.54
C GLU A 176 5.54 -14.15 -0.93
N VAL A 177 5.37 -12.82 -1.01
CA VAL A 177 4.12 -12.21 -1.51
C VAL A 177 3.87 -12.63 -2.97
N ALA A 178 4.88 -12.52 -3.83
CA ALA A 178 4.76 -12.97 -5.21
C ALA A 178 4.41 -14.47 -5.32
N ARG A 179 5.02 -15.31 -4.47
CA ARG A 179 4.75 -16.75 -4.41
C ARG A 179 3.30 -17.05 -4.06
N VAL A 180 2.74 -16.42 -3.02
CA VAL A 180 1.35 -16.68 -2.62
C VAL A 180 0.35 -16.14 -3.63
N ALA A 181 0.60 -14.99 -4.25
CA ALA A 181 -0.21 -14.43 -5.31
C ALA A 181 -0.24 -15.34 -6.56
N GLN A 182 0.90 -15.89 -6.98
CA GLN A 182 0.98 -16.87 -8.07
C GLN A 182 0.16 -18.14 -7.79
N HIS A 183 -0.07 -18.47 -6.52
CA HIS A 183 -0.95 -19.58 -6.13
C HIS A 183 -2.42 -19.18 -6.00
N GLY A 184 -2.78 -17.96 -6.39
CA GLY A 184 -4.16 -17.47 -6.44
C GLY A 184 -4.66 -16.84 -5.16
N ALA A 185 -3.82 -16.63 -4.16
CA ALA A 185 -4.20 -15.91 -2.95
C ALA A 185 -4.30 -14.40 -3.22
N ALA A 186 -5.30 -13.74 -2.63
CA ALA A 186 -5.36 -12.29 -2.58
C ALA A 186 -4.45 -11.75 -1.47
N VAL A 187 -3.84 -10.58 -1.71
CA VAL A 187 -3.02 -9.90 -0.71
C VAL A 187 -3.48 -8.45 -0.59
N LEU A 188 -3.85 -8.02 0.61
CA LEU A 188 -4.04 -6.61 0.95
C LEU A 188 -2.82 -6.15 1.74
N LEU A 189 -2.03 -5.26 1.15
CA LEU A 189 -0.79 -4.72 1.72
C LEU A 189 -1.00 -3.25 2.09
N SER A 190 -0.94 -2.88 3.37
CA SER A 190 -0.89 -1.47 3.75
C SER A 190 0.55 -0.97 3.85
N SER A 191 0.80 0.21 3.31
CA SER A 191 2.07 0.92 3.47
C SER A 191 1.87 2.44 3.47
N HIS A 192 2.83 3.16 4.03
CA HIS A 192 2.98 4.60 3.85
C HIS A 192 4.17 4.92 2.92
N ILE A 193 4.87 3.89 2.43
CA ILE A 193 6.00 3.98 1.50
C ILE A 193 5.53 3.53 0.12
N LEU A 194 5.56 4.46 -0.82
CA LEU A 194 5.07 4.21 -2.17
C LEU A 194 5.88 3.14 -2.90
N ALA A 195 7.21 3.20 -2.79
CA ALA A 195 8.10 2.27 -3.48
C ALA A 195 7.82 0.79 -3.16
N GLU A 196 7.45 0.48 -1.90
CA GLU A 196 7.05 -0.89 -1.49
C GLU A 196 5.78 -1.35 -2.21
N VAL A 197 4.82 -0.43 -2.40
CA VAL A 197 3.56 -0.75 -3.06
C VAL A 197 3.76 -0.86 -4.57
N GLU A 198 4.58 0.01 -5.16
CA GLU A 198 4.91 -0.04 -6.59
C GLU A 198 5.59 -1.35 -7.01
N GLU A 199 6.43 -1.91 -6.14
CA GLU A 199 7.13 -3.15 -6.41
C GLU A 199 6.22 -4.38 -6.40
N LEU A 200 5.18 -4.37 -5.56
CA LEU A 200 4.40 -5.56 -5.24
C LEU A 200 2.98 -5.56 -5.80
N ALA A 201 2.35 -4.38 -5.89
CA ALA A 201 0.91 -4.30 -6.10
C ALA A 201 0.52 -4.30 -7.59
N ASP A 202 -0.49 -5.09 -7.94
CA ASP A 202 -1.18 -5.02 -9.24
C ASP A 202 -2.06 -3.78 -9.33
N ARG A 203 -2.72 -3.46 -8.20
CA ARG A 203 -3.59 -2.30 -8.03
C ARG A 203 -3.35 -1.67 -6.67
N LEU A 204 -3.71 -0.40 -6.55
CA LEU A 204 -3.64 0.30 -5.28
C LEU A 204 -4.85 1.21 -5.05
N SER A 205 -5.14 1.43 -3.77
CA SER A 205 -6.07 2.45 -3.31
C SER A 205 -5.33 3.46 -2.45
N ILE A 206 -5.44 4.73 -2.79
CA ILE A 206 -4.89 5.84 -2.00
C ILE A 206 -5.95 6.30 -1.02
N ILE A 207 -5.60 6.29 0.27
CA ILE A 207 -6.53 6.69 1.35
C ILE A 207 -6.06 8.00 1.97
N ARG A 208 -7.01 8.94 2.12
CA ARG A 208 -6.82 10.20 2.84
C ARG A 208 -8.02 10.50 3.73
N ARG A 209 -7.77 10.80 5.01
CA ARG A 209 -8.81 11.21 5.99
C ARG A 209 -10.02 10.26 6.02
N GLY A 210 -9.74 8.97 6.00
CA GLY A 210 -10.78 7.93 6.06
C GLY A 210 -11.59 7.74 4.79
N ARG A 211 -11.14 8.27 3.65
CA ARG A 211 -11.78 8.13 2.33
C ARG A 211 -10.78 7.57 1.32
N THR A 212 -11.27 6.79 0.39
CA THR A 212 -10.52 6.44 -0.80
C THR A 212 -10.56 7.61 -1.77
N VAL A 213 -9.39 8.14 -2.16
CA VAL A 213 -9.28 9.28 -3.08
C VAL A 213 -9.02 8.82 -4.50
N GLU A 214 -8.23 7.74 -4.68
CA GLU A 214 -7.93 7.15 -5.99
C GLU A 214 -7.83 5.64 -5.86
N THR A 215 -8.23 4.92 -6.90
CA THR A 215 -8.06 3.46 -7.02
C THR A 215 -7.81 3.08 -8.47
N GLY A 216 -6.81 2.24 -8.72
CA GLY A 216 -6.50 1.77 -10.05
C GLY A 216 -5.25 0.90 -10.11
N SER A 217 -4.94 0.36 -11.29
CA SER A 217 -3.63 -0.23 -11.54
C SER A 217 -2.55 0.87 -11.51
N LEU A 218 -1.29 0.48 -11.28
CA LEU A 218 -0.16 1.42 -11.34
C LEU A 218 -0.12 2.17 -12.68
N GLU A 219 -0.41 1.49 -13.78
CA GLU A 219 -0.47 2.07 -15.11
C GLU A 219 -1.60 3.09 -15.24
N GLN A 220 -2.82 2.74 -14.79
CA GLN A 220 -3.96 3.66 -14.79
C GLN A 220 -3.68 4.93 -13.99
N LEU A 221 -3.11 4.79 -12.79
CA LEU A 221 -2.81 5.93 -11.94
C LEU A 221 -1.69 6.81 -12.50
N ARG A 222 -0.69 6.22 -13.17
CA ARG A 222 0.33 6.98 -13.90
C ARG A 222 -0.24 7.74 -15.10
N HIS A 223 -1.24 7.18 -15.79
CA HIS A 223 -1.91 7.85 -16.91
C HIS A 223 -2.86 8.99 -16.48
N LEU A 224 -3.33 8.98 -15.22
CA LEU A 224 -4.13 10.07 -14.67
C LEU A 224 -3.28 11.27 -14.24
N THR A 225 -1.96 11.13 -14.23
CA THR A 225 -1.04 12.18 -13.78
C THR A 225 -0.49 12.97 -14.97
N ALA A 226 -0.27 14.26 -14.74
CA ALA A 226 0.46 15.12 -15.65
C ALA A 226 1.84 14.49 -15.97
N SER A 227 2.35 14.66 -17.18
CA SER A 227 3.73 14.29 -17.52
C SER A 227 4.68 15.43 -17.21
N ARG A 228 5.83 15.11 -16.60
CA ARG A 228 6.88 16.10 -16.35
C ARG A 228 7.79 16.23 -17.56
N TYR A 229 7.86 17.44 -18.07
CA TYR A 229 8.73 17.83 -19.17
C TYR A 229 9.97 18.53 -18.61
N THR A 230 11.14 18.05 -18.98
CA THR A 230 12.41 18.72 -18.73
C THR A 230 13.05 19.02 -20.08
N VAL A 231 13.19 20.31 -20.38
CA VAL A 231 13.60 20.81 -21.69
C VAL A 231 14.85 21.68 -21.54
N GLU A 232 15.89 21.36 -22.29
CA GLU A 232 17.03 22.25 -22.49
C GLU A 232 16.84 23.06 -23.77
N ALA A 233 16.52 24.34 -23.65
CA ALA A 233 16.34 25.25 -24.75
C ALA A 233 16.60 26.69 -24.35
N ASP A 234 16.89 27.55 -25.34
CA ASP A 234 16.85 28.99 -25.14
C ASP A 234 15.40 29.44 -25.34
N VAL A 235 14.75 29.92 -24.28
CA VAL A 235 13.31 30.26 -24.27
C VAL A 235 13.17 31.75 -23.99
N ASP A 236 12.41 32.45 -24.84
CA ASP A 236 12.05 33.84 -24.63
C ASP A 236 10.83 33.97 -23.69
N GLU A 237 10.59 35.17 -23.18
CA GLU A 237 9.51 35.45 -22.23
C GLU A 237 8.11 35.19 -22.82
N ALA A 238 7.93 35.38 -24.12
CA ALA A 238 6.66 35.12 -24.78
C ALA A 238 6.33 33.61 -24.76
N ARG A 239 7.31 32.76 -25.07
CA ARG A 239 7.17 31.30 -25.01
C ARG A 239 7.02 30.76 -23.59
N LEU A 240 7.71 31.39 -22.62
CA LEU A 240 7.52 31.07 -21.22
C LEU A 240 6.07 31.33 -20.77
N GLN A 241 5.47 32.40 -21.22
CA GLN A 241 4.06 32.70 -20.91
C GLN A 241 3.09 31.70 -21.59
N GLU A 242 3.37 31.30 -22.85
CA GLU A 242 2.58 30.26 -23.51
C GLU A 242 2.67 28.92 -22.76
N LEU A 243 3.85 28.53 -22.31
CA LEU A 243 4.04 27.29 -21.53
C LEU A 243 3.39 27.38 -20.16
N ARG A 244 3.40 28.56 -19.48
CA ARG A 244 2.68 28.77 -18.22
C ARG A 244 1.16 28.66 -18.36
N ALA A 245 0.63 28.87 -19.56
CA ALA A 245 -0.81 28.77 -19.82
C ALA A 245 -1.29 27.31 -20.00
N VAL A 246 -0.38 26.36 -20.25
CA VAL A 246 -0.69 24.96 -20.54
C VAL A 246 0.02 23.99 -19.59
N GLY A 247 1.01 24.43 -18.84
CA GLY A 247 1.75 23.64 -17.86
C GLY A 247 1.66 24.22 -16.46
N THR A 248 1.79 23.35 -15.48
CA THR A 248 1.85 23.71 -14.05
C THR A 248 3.28 23.50 -13.53
N ASP A 249 3.59 24.04 -12.34
CA ASP A 249 4.89 23.88 -11.65
C ASP A 249 6.11 24.27 -12.51
N LEU A 250 5.95 25.31 -13.31
CA LEU A 250 6.99 25.76 -14.22
C LEU A 250 8.16 26.37 -13.46
N SER A 251 9.32 25.74 -13.56
CA SER A 251 10.61 26.23 -13.08
C SER A 251 11.56 26.45 -14.26
N HIS A 252 12.30 27.56 -14.24
CA HIS A 252 13.27 27.89 -15.26
C HIS A 252 14.59 28.27 -14.61
N ASP A 253 15.62 27.49 -14.85
CA ASP A 253 17.00 27.76 -14.42
C ASP A 253 17.92 27.82 -15.66
N LYS A 254 18.38 29.04 -16.00
CA LYS A 254 19.25 29.33 -17.14
C LYS A 254 18.68 28.83 -18.48
N THR A 255 19.01 27.59 -18.85
CA THR A 255 18.61 26.95 -20.11
C THR A 255 17.72 25.73 -19.89
N THR A 256 17.51 25.34 -18.65
CA THR A 256 16.68 24.16 -18.31
C THR A 256 15.31 24.62 -17.83
N LEU A 257 14.29 24.15 -18.50
CA LEU A 257 12.89 24.38 -18.19
C LEU A 257 12.27 23.07 -17.71
N SER A 258 11.60 23.07 -16.55
CA SER A 258 10.85 21.94 -16.05
C SER A 258 9.41 22.36 -15.74
N PHE A 259 8.43 21.59 -16.20
CA PHE A 259 7.01 21.84 -15.98
C PHE A 259 6.21 20.55 -16.12
N SER A 260 5.01 20.53 -15.55
CA SER A 260 4.08 19.41 -15.63
C SER A 260 2.96 19.72 -16.61
N VAL A 261 2.52 18.73 -17.39
CA VAL A 261 1.52 18.87 -18.46
C VAL A 261 0.46 17.78 -18.34
N GLU A 262 -0.79 18.18 -18.28
CA GLU A 262 -1.90 17.23 -18.33
C GLU A 262 -1.96 16.50 -19.68
N PRO A 263 -2.42 15.24 -19.73
CA PRO A 263 -2.43 14.44 -20.95
C PRO A 263 -3.14 15.12 -22.15
N HIS A 264 -4.18 15.88 -21.88
CA HIS A 264 -4.97 16.58 -22.91
C HIS A 264 -4.26 17.81 -23.51
N ASP A 265 -3.23 18.35 -22.86
CA ASP A 265 -2.44 19.50 -23.36
C ASP A 265 -1.12 19.08 -24.02
N THR A 266 -0.83 17.77 -24.10
CA THR A 266 0.41 17.24 -24.68
C THR A 266 0.68 17.77 -26.10
N ASP A 267 -0.27 17.68 -27.00
CA ASP A 267 -0.13 18.12 -28.40
C ASP A 267 0.17 19.63 -28.47
N ARG A 268 -0.46 20.42 -27.61
CA ARG A 268 -0.27 21.86 -27.55
C ARG A 268 1.13 22.22 -27.08
N VAL A 269 1.63 21.53 -26.06
CA VAL A 269 2.98 21.71 -25.53
C VAL A 269 4.02 21.29 -26.58
N LEU A 270 3.86 20.14 -27.23
CA LEU A 270 4.74 19.71 -28.34
C LEU A 270 4.75 20.73 -29.47
N GLY A 271 3.61 21.34 -29.81
CA GLY A 271 3.51 22.42 -30.79
C GLY A 271 4.34 23.65 -30.41
N ILE A 272 4.35 24.05 -29.12
CA ILE A 272 5.17 25.16 -28.63
C ILE A 272 6.65 24.77 -28.67
N LEU A 273 7.00 23.58 -28.15
CA LEU A 273 8.39 23.09 -28.10
C LEU A 273 9.00 22.93 -29.50
N SER A 274 8.21 22.55 -30.51
CA SER A 274 8.68 22.41 -31.90
C SER A 274 9.20 23.71 -32.52
N GLN A 275 8.80 24.86 -31.97
CA GLN A 275 9.24 26.18 -32.39
C GLN A 275 10.49 26.67 -31.66
N LEU A 276 10.96 25.93 -30.66
CA LEU A 276 12.17 26.21 -29.91
C LEU A 276 13.34 25.39 -30.44
N LYS A 277 14.57 25.88 -30.25
CA LYS A 277 15.78 25.09 -30.48
C LYS A 277 16.04 24.18 -29.29
N VAL A 278 15.24 23.12 -29.19
CA VAL A 278 15.39 22.12 -28.13
C VAL A 278 16.70 21.36 -28.34
N ARG A 279 17.55 21.35 -27.30
CA ARG A 279 18.82 20.59 -27.27
C ARG A 279 18.62 19.23 -26.62
N ASN A 280 17.78 19.19 -25.60
CA ASN A 280 17.41 17.95 -24.89
C ASN A 280 15.96 18.03 -24.44
N LEU A 281 15.22 16.92 -24.56
CA LEU A 281 13.85 16.78 -24.10
C LEU A 281 13.72 15.43 -23.40
N VAL A 282 13.38 15.49 -22.12
CA VAL A 282 13.00 14.33 -21.33
C VAL A 282 11.55 14.51 -20.93
N VAL A 283 10.72 13.54 -21.30
CA VAL A 283 9.32 13.45 -20.86
C VAL A 283 9.21 12.21 -19.99
N ALA A 284 8.91 12.42 -18.74
CA ALA A 284 8.67 11.34 -17.79
C ALA A 284 7.21 11.43 -17.28
N PRO A 285 6.50 10.30 -17.15
CA PRO A 285 5.26 10.33 -16.40
C PRO A 285 5.56 10.87 -15.01
N THR A 286 4.65 11.67 -14.46
CA THR A 286 4.76 12.12 -13.07
C THR A 286 4.86 10.88 -12.20
N SER A 287 5.77 10.88 -11.26
CA SER A 287 5.90 9.73 -10.36
C SER A 287 4.63 9.60 -9.53
N LEU A 288 4.27 8.38 -9.13
CA LEU A 288 3.20 8.19 -8.15
C LEU A 288 3.52 8.94 -6.83
N GLU A 289 4.82 9.24 -6.58
CA GLU A 289 5.26 10.12 -5.50
C GLU A 289 4.71 11.54 -5.64
N ASP A 290 4.70 12.10 -6.86
CA ASP A 290 4.15 13.44 -7.11
C ASP A 290 2.62 13.43 -6.93
N LEU A 291 1.93 12.38 -7.39
CA LEU A 291 0.49 12.19 -7.14
C LEU A 291 0.22 12.07 -5.64
N PHE A 292 1.03 11.31 -4.94
CA PHE A 292 0.98 11.19 -3.49
C PHE A 292 1.22 12.56 -2.83
N MET A 293 2.23 13.32 -3.28
CA MET A 293 2.53 14.65 -2.77
C MET A 293 1.46 15.69 -3.10
N GLN A 294 0.80 15.62 -4.24
CA GLN A 294 -0.35 16.48 -4.56
C GLN A 294 -1.50 16.27 -3.57
N HIS A 295 -1.76 15.00 -3.21
CA HIS A 295 -2.82 14.68 -2.24
C HIS A 295 -2.40 14.96 -0.79
N TYR A 296 -1.10 14.96 -0.46
CA TYR A 296 -0.60 15.00 0.92
C TYR A 296 0.30 16.20 1.25
N GLY A 297 0.68 17.01 0.26
CA GLY A 297 1.59 18.15 0.48
C GLY A 297 1.15 19.09 1.58
N ASP A 298 -0.16 19.37 1.65
CA ASP A 298 -0.77 20.23 2.68
C ASP A 298 -0.73 19.58 4.09
N ASP A 299 -0.95 18.25 4.16
CA ASP A 299 -0.99 17.52 5.43
C ASP A 299 0.43 17.35 6.01
N LEU A 300 1.44 17.10 5.16
CA LEU A 300 2.85 17.06 5.58
C LEU A 300 3.38 18.41 6.02
N ALA A 301 2.91 19.50 5.42
CA ALA A 301 3.23 20.86 5.85
C ALA A 301 2.61 21.18 7.22
N ALA A 302 1.39 20.72 7.48
CA ALA A 302 0.70 20.89 8.74
C ALA A 302 1.34 20.05 9.88
N GLU A 303 1.77 18.82 9.60
CA GLU A 303 2.49 17.97 10.57
C GLU A 303 3.85 18.56 10.96
N LYS A 304 4.61 19.09 10.00
CA LYS A 304 5.87 19.79 10.26
C LYS A 304 5.69 21.08 11.07
N ALA A 305 4.55 21.75 10.93
CA ALA A 305 4.21 22.94 11.72
C ALA A 305 3.77 22.61 13.15
N SER A 306 3.13 21.45 13.37
CA SER A 306 2.66 20.99 14.69
C SER A 306 3.77 20.37 15.56
N ASN A 307 4.88 19.95 14.96
CA ASN A 307 6.04 19.36 15.66
C ASN A 307 7.17 20.39 15.94
N ARG A 308 6.89 21.67 15.76
CA ARG A 308 7.74 22.80 16.18
C ARG A 308 7.09 23.57 17.32
#